data_f1c6abe682ebc2c92c4b419bd33c74df
#
_entry.id   f1c6abe682ebc2c92c4b419bd33c74df
#
_cell.length_a   1.000
_cell.length_b   1.000
_cell.length_c   1.000
_cell.angle_alpha   90.00
_cell.angle_beta   90.00
_cell.angle_gamma   90.00
#
_symmetry.space_group_name_H-M   'P 1'
#
loop_
_entity.id
_entity.type
_entity.pdbx_description
1 polymer ?
#
loop_
_entity_poly.entity_id
_entity_poly.type
_entity_poly.pdbx_seq_one_letter_code
_entity_poly.pdbx_strand_id
1 'polypeptide(L)'
;MCTRILWTGKAGDKSSSVCGRNMDWGFDMEEKLWVFPVGLKRKSDVKGKFIGWDSKYGSIAASVYDQATSDGMNEKGLAIHANWLTESYYGERDESKPGLDGNRGLQYFLDNFATVREVVEDLEKNKDLQFVPTKIKKGNLEQEVQCHLAMEDAQGESVIIEYLKNGDSVERNIYYSGDLLNYSMQYNVLTNSPPFKKQLLNLQKYEGFGGELDLPGTTAAADRFGNCSPQLRCGIAKVGE
;
A
#
# COMPACT_ATOMS: atom_id res chain seq x y z
N MET A 1 1.85 -12.99 -7.06
CA MET A 1 1.70 -11.71 -7.82
C MET A 1 0.56 -10.93 -7.23
N CYS A 2 0.66 -9.60 -7.13
CA CYS A 2 -0.39 -8.76 -6.53
C CYS A 2 -0.77 -7.64 -7.48
N THR A 3 -2.04 -7.23 -7.44
CA THR A 3 -2.54 -6.05 -8.15
C THR A 3 -3.59 -5.38 -7.29
N ARG A 4 -3.50 -4.08 -7.12
CA ARG A 4 -4.53 -3.23 -6.51
C ARG A 4 -4.97 -2.21 -7.54
N ILE A 5 -6.28 -2.01 -7.68
CA ILE A 5 -6.89 -1.00 -8.53
C ILE A 5 -7.95 -0.28 -7.70
N LEU A 6 -7.85 1.04 -7.58
CA LEU A 6 -8.87 1.89 -7.01
C LEU A 6 -9.64 2.57 -8.14
N TRP A 7 -10.93 2.37 -8.17
CA TRP A 7 -11.86 3.14 -8.99
C TRP A 7 -12.58 4.15 -8.10
N THR A 8 -12.61 5.40 -8.55
CA THR A 8 -13.37 6.47 -7.90
C THR A 8 -14.38 7.05 -8.89
N GLY A 9 -15.59 7.28 -8.47
CA GLY A 9 -16.65 7.79 -9.35
C GLY A 9 -17.86 8.26 -8.55
N LYS A 10 -18.96 8.47 -9.28
CA LYS A 10 -20.25 8.83 -8.66
C LYS A 10 -21.23 7.68 -8.85
N ALA A 11 -21.93 7.33 -7.79
CA ALA A 11 -23.10 6.46 -7.82
C ALA A 11 -24.32 7.33 -7.46
N GLY A 12 -25.00 7.85 -8.48
CA GLY A 12 -25.99 8.93 -8.31
C GLY A 12 -25.29 10.22 -7.86
N ASP A 13 -25.79 10.86 -6.80
CA ASP A 13 -25.22 12.10 -6.25
C ASP A 13 -24.08 11.86 -5.24
N LYS A 14 -23.76 10.60 -4.93
CA LYS A 14 -22.73 10.24 -3.95
C LYS A 14 -21.43 9.86 -4.63
N SER A 15 -20.32 10.37 -4.10
CA SER A 15 -19.00 9.85 -4.42
C SER A 15 -18.88 8.41 -3.94
N SER A 16 -18.28 7.56 -4.75
CA SER A 16 -18.08 6.14 -4.45
C SER A 16 -16.66 5.76 -4.78
N SER A 17 -16.05 4.97 -3.91
CA SER A 17 -14.74 4.36 -4.12
C SER A 17 -14.89 2.85 -4.06
N VAL A 18 -14.31 2.16 -5.03
CA VAL A 18 -14.26 0.69 -5.06
C VAL A 18 -12.83 0.27 -5.31
N CYS A 19 -12.28 -0.50 -4.39
CA CYS A 19 -10.96 -1.09 -4.55
C CYS A 19 -11.08 -2.58 -4.86
N GLY A 20 -10.42 -3.01 -5.94
CA GLY A 20 -10.18 -4.41 -6.25
C GLY A 20 -8.73 -4.76 -5.95
N ARG A 21 -8.52 -5.87 -5.24
CA ARG A 21 -7.19 -6.37 -4.93
C ARG A 21 -7.13 -7.88 -5.08
N ASN A 22 -6.10 -8.37 -5.78
CA ASN A 22 -5.73 -9.79 -5.77
C ASN A 22 -4.35 -10.00 -5.17
N MET A 23 -4.16 -11.14 -4.53
CA MET A 23 -2.89 -11.60 -3.99
C MET A 23 -2.67 -13.05 -4.42
N ASP A 24 -1.63 -13.26 -5.25
CA ASP A 24 -1.19 -14.60 -5.64
C ASP A 24 0.18 -14.85 -5.04
N TRP A 25 0.28 -15.90 -4.28
CA TRP A 25 1.52 -16.37 -3.67
C TRP A 25 1.83 -17.80 -4.09
N GLY A 26 3.08 -18.22 -4.03
CA GLY A 26 3.50 -19.54 -4.44
C GLY A 26 3.12 -20.67 -3.46
N PHE A 27 2.65 -20.32 -2.28
CA PHE A 27 2.28 -21.22 -1.21
C PHE A 27 0.97 -20.77 -0.56
N ASP A 28 0.25 -21.72 0.04
CA ASP A 28 -0.89 -21.42 0.89
C ASP A 28 -0.43 -20.56 2.08
N MET A 29 -0.96 -19.36 2.19
CA MET A 29 -0.63 -18.39 3.25
C MET A 29 -1.52 -18.53 4.49
N GLU A 30 -2.41 -19.52 4.50
CA GLU A 30 -3.34 -19.78 5.61
C GLU A 30 -4.07 -18.50 6.04
N GLU A 31 -4.55 -17.76 5.04
CA GLU A 31 -5.19 -16.47 5.29
C GLU A 31 -6.39 -16.63 6.21
N LYS A 32 -6.49 -15.72 7.16
CA LYS A 32 -7.65 -15.58 8.02
C LYS A 32 -8.15 -14.17 8.01
N LEU A 33 -9.45 -14.02 8.12
CA LEU A 33 -10.09 -12.73 8.29
C LEU A 33 -10.32 -12.49 9.78
N TRP A 34 -9.68 -11.46 10.30
CA TRP A 34 -9.79 -11.04 11.69
C TRP A 34 -10.65 -9.80 11.84
N VAL A 35 -11.48 -9.77 12.89
CA VAL A 35 -12.22 -8.57 13.31
C VAL A 35 -11.57 -8.05 14.58
N PHE A 36 -11.03 -6.85 14.54
CA PHE A 36 -10.39 -6.20 15.68
C PHE A 36 -11.29 -5.08 16.22
N PRO A 37 -11.66 -5.13 17.51
CA PRO A 37 -12.44 -4.06 18.14
C PRO A 37 -11.58 -2.85 18.47
N VAL A 38 -12.24 -1.73 18.74
CA VAL A 38 -11.64 -0.52 19.32
C VAL A 38 -11.06 -0.81 20.71
N GLY A 39 -10.01 -0.08 21.10
CA GLY A 39 -9.42 -0.11 22.44
C GLY A 39 -8.40 -1.22 22.68
N LEU A 40 -7.97 -1.92 21.65
CA LEU A 40 -6.90 -2.91 21.77
C LEU A 40 -5.56 -2.21 22.01
N LYS A 41 -4.87 -2.60 23.07
CA LYS A 41 -3.51 -2.14 23.35
C LYS A 41 -2.52 -2.92 22.51
N ARG A 42 -1.74 -2.22 21.73
CA ARG A 42 -0.72 -2.79 20.85
C ARG A 42 0.62 -2.13 21.05
N LYS A 43 1.66 -2.84 20.69
CA LYS A 43 3.02 -2.31 20.62
C LYS A 43 3.78 -2.96 19.48
N SER A 44 4.72 -2.25 18.93
CA SER A 44 5.67 -2.75 17.96
C SER A 44 6.66 -3.71 18.62
N ASP A 45 6.99 -4.80 17.93
CA ASP A 45 7.94 -5.82 18.39
C ASP A 45 9.31 -5.63 17.73
N VAL A 46 10.03 -4.61 18.19
CA VAL A 46 11.36 -4.25 17.69
C VAL A 46 12.34 -4.05 18.84
N LYS A 47 13.63 -4.17 18.56
CA LYS A 47 14.67 -3.84 19.53
C LYS A 47 14.78 -2.33 19.72
N GLY A 48 15.18 -1.91 20.93
CA GLY A 48 15.37 -0.50 21.27
C GLY A 48 14.06 0.26 21.45
N LYS A 49 14.00 1.50 20.94
CA LYS A 49 12.83 2.35 21.07
C LYS A 49 11.71 1.87 20.15
N PHE A 50 10.60 1.47 20.72
CA PHE A 50 9.40 1.03 20.00
C PHE A 50 8.24 2.02 20.14
N ILE A 51 7.22 1.88 19.31
CA ILE A 51 5.95 2.59 19.48
C ILE A 51 4.89 1.65 20.07
N GLY A 52 4.02 2.23 20.91
CA GLY A 52 2.82 1.58 21.42
C GLY A 52 1.62 2.46 21.13
N TRP A 53 0.45 1.84 20.93
CA TRP A 53 -0.81 2.57 20.66
C TRP A 53 -2.02 1.79 21.17
N ASP A 54 -3.11 2.50 21.35
CA ASP A 54 -4.43 1.93 21.58
C ASP A 54 -5.24 2.11 20.30
N SER A 55 -5.90 1.04 19.80
CA SER A 55 -6.68 1.12 18.57
C SER A 55 -7.84 2.11 18.73
N LYS A 56 -7.86 3.15 17.91
CA LYS A 56 -8.92 4.16 17.87
C LYS A 56 -10.12 3.68 17.06
N TYR A 57 -9.88 2.80 16.09
CA TYR A 57 -10.89 2.30 15.16
C TYR A 57 -10.92 0.78 15.15
N GLY A 58 -12.13 0.23 15.02
CA GLY A 58 -12.32 -1.18 14.71
C GLY A 58 -11.97 -1.46 13.25
N SER A 59 -11.48 -2.66 12.98
CA SER A 59 -11.06 -3.04 11.63
C SER A 59 -11.34 -4.50 11.31
N ILE A 60 -11.43 -4.79 9.99
CA ILE A 60 -11.37 -6.15 9.45
C ILE A 60 -10.05 -6.25 8.69
N ALA A 61 -9.27 -7.29 8.97
CA ALA A 61 -7.96 -7.47 8.36
C ALA A 61 -7.72 -8.93 7.93
N ALA A 62 -7.11 -9.10 6.77
CA ALA A 62 -6.60 -10.39 6.34
C ALA A 62 -5.19 -10.59 6.90
N SER A 63 -4.92 -11.76 7.47
CA SER A 63 -3.61 -12.13 8.01
C SER A 63 -2.92 -13.16 7.13
N VAL A 64 -1.60 -13.14 7.16
CA VAL A 64 -0.73 -14.17 6.58
C VAL A 64 -0.11 -14.97 7.72
N TYR A 65 -0.36 -16.28 7.75
CA TYR A 65 0.09 -17.23 8.78
C TYR A 65 -0.23 -16.80 10.23
N ASP A 66 -1.26 -16.00 10.45
CA ASP A 66 -1.55 -15.33 11.74
C ASP A 66 -0.39 -14.48 12.30
N GLN A 67 0.56 -14.08 11.47
CA GLN A 67 1.76 -13.33 11.90
C GLN A 67 1.74 -11.88 11.45
N ALA A 68 1.18 -11.59 10.28
CA ALA A 68 1.17 -10.25 9.71
C ALA A 68 -0.18 -9.91 9.07
N THR A 69 -0.55 -8.63 9.11
CA THR A 69 -1.66 -8.10 8.33
C THR A 69 -1.17 -7.84 6.90
N SER A 70 -1.86 -8.40 5.90
CA SER A 70 -1.57 -8.18 4.48
C SER A 70 -2.49 -7.16 3.84
N ASP A 71 -3.74 -7.11 4.30
CA ASP A 71 -4.82 -6.26 3.82
C ASP A 71 -5.78 -5.94 4.96
N GLY A 72 -6.55 -4.88 4.81
CA GLY A 72 -7.60 -4.58 5.77
C GLY A 72 -8.31 -3.28 5.49
N MET A 73 -9.41 -3.09 6.21
CA MET A 73 -10.18 -1.85 6.21
C MET A 73 -10.70 -1.57 7.63
N ASN A 74 -10.67 -0.31 8.03
CA ASN A 74 -11.25 0.11 9.31
C ASN A 74 -12.68 0.67 9.13
N GLU A 75 -13.35 0.90 10.25
CA GLU A 75 -14.74 1.40 10.29
C GLU A 75 -14.92 2.82 9.71
N LYS A 76 -13.83 3.56 9.46
CA LYS A 76 -13.84 4.87 8.81
C LYS A 76 -13.69 4.78 7.30
N GLY A 77 -13.43 3.59 6.77
CA GLY A 77 -13.25 3.34 5.35
C GLY A 77 -11.82 3.56 4.87
N LEU A 78 -10.84 3.70 5.77
CA LEU A 78 -9.43 3.61 5.40
C LEU A 78 -9.11 2.15 5.12
N ALA A 79 -8.71 1.84 3.90
CA ALA A 79 -8.22 0.52 3.49
C ALA A 79 -6.72 0.55 3.20
N ILE A 80 -6.06 -0.59 3.39
CA ILE A 80 -4.60 -0.74 3.19
C ILE A 80 -4.27 -2.09 2.58
N HIS A 81 -3.26 -2.08 1.70
CA HIS A 81 -2.80 -3.24 0.94
C HIS A 81 -1.29 -3.29 0.91
N ALA A 82 -0.71 -4.47 1.19
CA ALA A 82 0.71 -4.73 1.01
C ALA A 82 0.94 -5.52 -0.28
N ASN A 83 1.69 -4.98 -1.22
CA ASN A 83 2.12 -5.66 -2.42
C ASN A 83 3.62 -5.93 -2.37
N TRP A 84 4.04 -7.12 -2.78
CA TRP A 84 5.46 -7.47 -2.79
C TRP A 84 6.26 -6.55 -3.72
N LEU A 85 7.37 -6.01 -3.19
CA LEU A 85 8.34 -5.20 -3.93
C LEU A 85 9.75 -5.66 -3.57
N THR A 86 10.42 -6.35 -4.49
CA THR A 86 11.75 -6.92 -4.25
C THR A 86 12.81 -5.86 -3.95
N GLU A 87 12.64 -4.67 -4.46
CA GLU A 87 13.55 -3.54 -4.27
C GLU A 87 13.34 -2.78 -2.95
N SER A 88 12.37 -3.20 -2.11
CA SER A 88 12.17 -2.57 -0.80
C SER A 88 13.42 -2.66 0.04
N TYR A 89 13.77 -1.53 0.66
CA TYR A 89 14.92 -1.42 1.54
C TYR A 89 14.57 -0.53 2.74
N TYR A 90 14.67 -1.08 3.94
CA TYR A 90 14.28 -0.39 5.17
C TYR A 90 15.47 0.09 6.00
N GLY A 91 16.70 -0.18 5.53
CA GLY A 91 17.93 0.17 6.24
C GLY A 91 18.20 -0.72 7.45
N GLU A 92 19.35 -0.46 8.09
CA GLU A 92 19.67 -1.10 9.36
C GLU A 92 18.85 -0.48 10.50
N ARG A 93 18.52 -1.29 11.52
CA ARG A 93 17.78 -0.82 12.68
C ARG A 93 18.62 0.13 13.53
N ASP A 94 18.19 1.37 13.65
CA ASP A 94 18.69 2.35 14.61
C ASP A 94 17.81 2.29 15.88
N GLU A 95 18.31 1.62 16.92
CA GLU A 95 17.57 1.38 18.16
C GLU A 95 17.21 2.68 18.93
N SER A 96 17.84 3.80 18.61
CA SER A 96 17.53 5.12 19.18
C SER A 96 16.27 5.76 18.58
N LYS A 97 15.86 5.32 17.39
CA LYS A 97 14.67 5.81 16.68
C LYS A 97 13.43 5.01 17.02
N PRO A 98 12.23 5.62 17.01
CA PRO A 98 11.00 4.86 17.16
C PRO A 98 10.84 3.87 16.00
N GLY A 99 10.61 2.58 16.32
CA GLY A 99 10.47 1.52 15.34
C GLY A 99 9.04 1.00 15.26
N LEU A 100 8.58 0.75 14.04
CA LEU A 100 7.33 0.08 13.71
C LEU A 100 7.65 -1.21 12.96
N ASP A 101 7.32 -2.36 13.54
CA ASP A 101 7.56 -3.65 12.90
C ASP A 101 6.65 -3.90 11.69
N GLY A 102 7.19 -4.57 10.66
CA GLY A 102 6.48 -4.83 9.41
C GLY A 102 5.24 -5.68 9.57
N ASN A 103 5.20 -6.61 10.53
CA ASN A 103 4.04 -7.48 10.76
C ASN A 103 2.82 -6.70 11.29
N ARG A 104 3.06 -5.65 12.07
CA ARG A 104 2.01 -4.80 12.65
C ARG A 104 1.89 -3.44 11.96
N GLY A 105 2.73 -3.15 10.99
CA GLY A 105 2.74 -1.86 10.30
C GLY A 105 1.41 -1.49 9.68
N LEU A 106 0.78 -2.43 8.96
CA LEU A 106 -0.53 -2.18 8.35
C LEU A 106 -1.59 -1.97 9.42
N GLN A 107 -1.56 -2.77 10.48
CA GLN A 107 -2.51 -2.65 11.58
C GLN A 107 -2.36 -1.32 12.33
N TYR A 108 -1.13 -0.79 12.45
CA TYR A 108 -0.90 0.53 13.02
C TYR A 108 -1.68 1.62 12.28
N PHE A 109 -1.66 1.60 10.96
CA PHE A 109 -2.40 2.57 10.15
C PHE A 109 -3.91 2.39 10.29
N LEU A 110 -4.42 1.16 10.23
CA LEU A 110 -5.85 0.87 10.42
C LEU A 110 -6.37 1.29 11.80
N ASP A 111 -5.57 1.09 12.83
CA ASP A 111 -5.94 1.40 14.21
C ASP A 111 -5.99 2.91 14.52
N ASN A 112 -5.17 3.72 13.83
CA ASN A 112 -4.91 5.09 14.26
C ASN A 112 -5.50 6.18 13.36
N PHE A 113 -5.75 5.90 12.08
CA PHE A 113 -6.10 6.93 11.08
C PHE A 113 -7.46 6.65 10.43
N ALA A 114 -8.20 7.72 10.16
CA ALA A 114 -9.48 7.65 9.48
C ALA A 114 -9.34 7.89 7.97
N THR A 115 -8.31 8.63 7.54
CA THR A 115 -8.13 9.08 6.16
C THR A 115 -6.69 8.90 5.68
N VAL A 116 -6.52 8.85 4.37
CA VAL A 116 -5.20 8.85 3.72
C VAL A 116 -4.41 10.10 4.09
N ARG A 117 -5.07 11.26 4.15
CA ARG A 117 -4.45 12.53 4.52
C ARG A 117 -3.82 12.48 5.91
N GLU A 118 -4.53 11.93 6.90
CA GLU A 118 -4.00 11.77 8.26
C GLU A 118 -2.75 10.89 8.28
N VAL A 119 -2.72 9.81 7.48
CA VAL A 119 -1.54 8.95 7.33
C VAL A 119 -0.36 9.73 6.77
N VAL A 120 -0.56 10.48 5.69
CA VAL A 120 0.50 11.26 5.04
C VAL A 120 1.04 12.32 6.01
N GLU A 121 0.17 13.05 6.69
CA GLU A 121 0.55 14.07 7.67
C GLU A 121 1.34 13.47 8.86
N ASP A 122 0.95 12.29 9.33
CA ASP A 122 1.68 11.60 10.40
C ASP A 122 3.08 11.19 9.94
N LEU A 123 3.19 10.60 8.76
CA LEU A 123 4.48 10.19 8.20
C LEU A 123 5.41 11.39 7.94
N GLU A 124 4.87 12.54 7.53
CA GLU A 124 5.65 13.76 7.34
C GLU A 124 6.13 14.37 8.66
N LYS A 125 5.32 14.33 9.72
CA LYS A 125 5.69 14.78 11.06
C LYS A 125 6.69 13.84 11.73
N ASN A 126 6.50 12.52 11.57
CA ASN A 126 7.30 11.47 12.20
C ASN A 126 8.38 10.93 11.24
N LYS A 127 9.25 11.81 10.76
CA LYS A 127 10.33 11.43 9.80
C LYS A 127 11.28 10.39 10.37
N ASP A 128 11.47 10.37 11.68
CA ASP A 128 12.33 9.42 12.38
C ASP A 128 11.68 8.06 12.65
N LEU A 129 10.39 7.91 12.38
CA LEU A 129 9.73 6.61 12.49
C LEU A 129 10.36 5.64 11.48
N GLN A 130 11.02 4.62 11.99
CA GLN A 130 11.66 3.60 11.18
C GLN A 130 10.71 2.42 11.01
N PHE A 131 10.38 2.10 9.76
CA PHE A 131 9.74 0.83 9.43
C PHE A 131 10.79 -0.27 9.50
N VAL A 132 10.56 -1.28 10.33
CA VAL A 132 11.53 -2.35 10.60
C VAL A 132 11.04 -3.64 9.96
N PRO A 133 11.78 -4.19 8.98
CA PRO A 133 11.36 -5.42 8.33
C PRO A 133 11.29 -6.55 9.36
N THR A 134 10.30 -7.39 9.20
CA THR A 134 10.12 -8.58 10.02
C THR A 134 10.10 -9.81 9.14
N LYS A 135 10.37 -10.95 9.74
CA LYS A 135 10.36 -12.22 9.04
C LYS A 135 9.08 -12.99 9.35
N ILE A 136 8.41 -13.43 8.30
CA ILE A 136 7.33 -14.39 8.40
C ILE A 136 7.94 -15.79 8.41
N LYS A 137 7.46 -16.66 9.29
CA LYS A 137 7.98 -18.02 9.45
C LYS A 137 6.88 -19.05 9.30
N LYS A 138 7.12 -20.08 8.48
CA LYS A 138 6.25 -21.25 8.39
C LYS A 138 7.11 -22.51 8.18
N GLY A 139 7.16 -23.40 9.16
CA GLY A 139 8.04 -24.54 9.14
C GLY A 139 9.51 -24.11 8.96
N ASN A 140 10.13 -24.53 7.89
CA ASN A 140 11.50 -24.16 7.52
C ASN A 140 11.57 -22.88 6.65
N LEU A 141 10.43 -22.33 6.24
CA LEU A 141 10.36 -21.08 5.48
C LEU A 141 10.54 -19.92 6.44
N GLU A 142 11.54 -19.07 6.18
CA GLU A 142 11.72 -17.79 6.83
C GLU A 142 11.94 -16.74 5.74
N GLN A 143 11.05 -15.78 5.64
CA GLN A 143 11.10 -14.76 4.60
C GLN A 143 10.89 -13.37 5.20
N GLU A 144 11.79 -12.45 4.89
CA GLU A 144 11.65 -11.05 5.22
C GLU A 144 10.55 -10.41 4.36
N VAL A 145 9.70 -9.60 5.00
CA VAL A 145 8.62 -8.89 4.33
C VAL A 145 9.19 -7.72 3.56
N GLN A 146 9.07 -7.75 2.25
CA GLN A 146 9.49 -6.71 1.32
C GLN A 146 8.26 -6.22 0.55
N CYS A 147 7.71 -5.09 0.96
CA CYS A 147 6.46 -4.59 0.39
C CYS A 147 6.52 -3.09 0.15
N HIS A 148 5.73 -2.66 -0.83
CA HIS A 148 5.21 -1.31 -0.88
C HIS A 148 3.72 -1.32 -0.51
N LEU A 149 3.23 -0.20 -0.02
CA LEU A 149 1.89 -0.09 0.52
C LEU A 149 1.03 0.79 -0.38
N ALA A 150 -0.23 0.40 -0.56
CA ALA A 150 -1.26 1.28 -1.08
C ALA A 150 -2.34 1.46 -0.03
N MET A 151 -2.89 2.66 0.06
CA MET A 151 -4.03 2.97 0.92
C MET A 151 -5.02 3.82 0.14
N GLU A 152 -6.28 3.67 0.48
CA GLU A 152 -7.37 4.53 0.03
C GLU A 152 -8.37 4.76 1.13
N ASP A 153 -9.19 5.79 0.99
CA ASP A 153 -10.22 6.12 1.95
C ASP A 153 -11.61 6.34 1.31
N ALA A 154 -12.59 6.55 2.17
CA ALA A 154 -13.97 6.77 1.75
C ALA A 154 -14.19 8.05 0.92
N GLN A 155 -13.23 8.99 0.93
CA GLN A 155 -13.23 10.20 0.11
C GLN A 155 -12.66 9.95 -1.28
N GLY A 156 -12.04 8.78 -1.51
CA GLY A 156 -11.39 8.41 -2.75
C GLY A 156 -9.97 8.93 -2.88
N GLU A 157 -9.38 9.45 -1.79
CA GLU A 157 -7.96 9.76 -1.74
C GLU A 157 -7.15 8.46 -1.71
N SER A 158 -5.97 8.48 -2.32
CA SER A 158 -5.07 7.32 -2.41
C SER A 158 -3.62 7.72 -2.16
N VAL A 159 -2.87 6.84 -1.53
CA VAL A 159 -1.42 6.99 -1.34
C VAL A 159 -0.70 5.69 -1.63
N ILE A 160 0.48 5.78 -2.26
CA ILE A 160 1.44 4.68 -2.40
C ILE A 160 2.69 5.07 -1.61
N ILE A 161 3.20 4.15 -0.80
CA ILE A 161 4.38 4.35 0.03
C ILE A 161 5.42 3.29 -0.30
N GLU A 162 6.62 3.73 -0.64
CA GLU A 162 7.78 2.86 -0.92
C GLU A 162 8.97 3.26 -0.07
N TYR A 163 9.70 2.27 0.41
CA TYR A 163 11.00 2.43 1.06
C TYR A 163 12.06 1.85 0.15
N LEU A 164 12.93 2.69 -0.39
CA LEU A 164 13.94 2.30 -1.38
C LEU A 164 15.33 2.68 -0.92
N LYS A 165 16.33 2.00 -1.49
CA LYS A 165 17.73 2.32 -1.25
C LYS A 165 18.14 3.55 -2.08
N ASN A 166 18.75 4.53 -1.41
CA ASN A 166 19.35 5.71 -2.04
C ASN A 166 20.77 5.91 -1.47
N GLY A 167 21.79 5.44 -2.20
CA GLY A 167 23.15 5.35 -1.68
C GLY A 167 23.18 4.44 -0.45
N ASP A 168 23.64 4.95 0.69
CA ASP A 168 23.67 4.24 1.96
C ASP A 168 22.45 4.54 2.87
N SER A 169 21.51 5.32 2.36
CA SER A 169 20.32 5.73 3.11
C SER A 169 19.04 5.06 2.60
N VAL A 170 17.98 5.19 3.42
CA VAL A 170 16.60 4.84 3.03
C VAL A 170 15.90 6.07 2.52
N GLU A 171 15.31 5.98 1.35
CA GLU A 171 14.40 6.98 0.81
C GLU A 171 12.96 6.49 0.97
N ARG A 172 12.14 7.25 1.70
CA ARG A 172 10.70 7.02 1.80
C ARG A 172 9.98 7.86 0.75
N ASN A 173 9.44 7.21 -0.26
CA ASN A 173 8.68 7.84 -1.33
C ASN A 173 7.19 7.75 -1.01
N ILE A 174 6.50 8.89 -1.06
CA ILE A 174 5.06 9.02 -0.82
C ILE A 174 4.43 9.62 -2.07
N TYR A 175 3.57 8.85 -2.74
CA TYR A 175 2.81 9.27 -3.93
C TYR A 175 1.36 9.47 -3.50
N TYR A 176 1.00 10.71 -3.20
CA TYR A 176 -0.30 11.05 -2.61
C TYR A 176 -1.23 11.75 -3.62
N SER A 177 -2.45 11.26 -3.74
CA SER A 177 -3.46 11.81 -4.67
C SER A 177 -3.96 13.21 -4.30
N GLY A 178 -3.84 13.60 -3.04
CA GLY A 178 -4.16 14.95 -2.57
C GLY A 178 -3.05 15.98 -2.85
N ASP A 179 -1.89 15.57 -3.37
CA ASP A 179 -0.87 16.49 -3.89
C ASP A 179 -1.30 16.98 -5.28
N LEU A 180 -2.01 18.11 -5.30
CA LEU A 180 -2.57 18.71 -6.51
C LEU A 180 -1.52 19.08 -7.57
N LEU A 181 -0.26 19.23 -7.20
CA LEU A 181 0.83 19.57 -8.13
C LEU A 181 1.38 18.35 -8.86
N ASN A 182 1.30 17.18 -8.24
CA ASN A 182 1.89 15.93 -8.74
C ASN A 182 0.86 14.81 -8.93
N TYR A 183 -0.44 15.10 -8.81
CA TYR A 183 -1.48 14.09 -8.92
C TYR A 183 -1.47 13.41 -10.28
N SER A 184 -1.51 12.10 -10.24
CA SER A 184 -1.72 11.24 -11.41
C SER A 184 -2.75 10.17 -11.06
N MET A 185 -3.72 9.94 -11.95
CA MET A 185 -4.70 8.85 -11.79
C MET A 185 -4.03 7.47 -11.69
N GLN A 186 -2.79 7.34 -12.15
CA GLN A 186 -2.02 6.12 -12.01
C GLN A 186 -1.71 5.76 -10.54
N TYR A 187 -1.81 6.71 -9.59
CA TYR A 187 -1.71 6.43 -8.14
C TYR A 187 -2.82 5.50 -7.63
N ASN A 188 -3.81 5.24 -8.45
CA ASN A 188 -4.88 4.30 -8.17
C ASN A 188 -4.56 2.86 -8.59
N VAL A 189 -3.38 2.60 -9.18
CA VAL A 189 -2.91 1.25 -9.53
C VAL A 189 -1.61 0.97 -8.81
N LEU A 190 -1.51 -0.22 -8.22
CA LEU A 190 -0.28 -0.74 -7.66
C LEU A 190 -0.14 -2.23 -8.00
N THR A 191 1.03 -2.65 -8.49
CA THR A 191 1.32 -4.07 -8.77
C THR A 191 2.49 -4.55 -7.90
N ASN A 192 3.57 -5.04 -8.49
CA ASN A 192 4.77 -5.50 -7.80
C ASN A 192 6.00 -4.72 -8.36
N SER A 193 7.19 -5.36 -8.37
CA SER A 193 8.39 -4.79 -9.03
C SER A 193 8.14 -4.46 -10.50
N PRO A 194 8.74 -3.39 -11.02
CA PRO A 194 9.69 -2.49 -10.39
C PRO A 194 9.03 -1.42 -9.52
N PRO A 195 9.81 -0.59 -8.77
CA PRO A 195 9.28 0.55 -8.02
C PRO A 195 8.38 1.46 -8.84
N PHE A 196 7.43 2.10 -8.18
CA PHE A 196 6.31 2.81 -8.79
C PHE A 196 6.73 3.85 -9.84
N LYS A 197 7.76 4.66 -9.54
CA LYS A 197 8.31 5.62 -10.50
C LYS A 197 8.78 4.98 -11.81
N LYS A 198 9.38 3.77 -11.73
CA LYS A 198 9.79 3.02 -12.92
C LYS A 198 8.61 2.47 -13.70
N GLN A 199 7.52 2.10 -13.00
CA GLN A 199 6.27 1.70 -13.65
C GLN A 199 5.63 2.86 -14.41
N LEU A 200 5.64 4.08 -13.85
CA LEU A 200 5.16 5.28 -14.56
C LEU A 200 5.99 5.58 -15.80
N LEU A 201 7.32 5.47 -15.73
CA LEU A 201 8.21 5.64 -16.88
C LEU A 201 7.98 4.57 -17.96
N ASN A 202 7.71 3.33 -17.54
CA ASN A 202 7.37 2.26 -18.49
C ASN A 202 6.03 2.53 -19.17
N LEU A 203 5.04 3.04 -18.44
CA LEU A 203 3.72 3.37 -18.97
C LEU A 203 3.78 4.38 -20.13
N GLN A 204 4.69 5.36 -20.07
CA GLN A 204 4.87 6.39 -21.09
C GLN A 204 5.28 5.85 -22.49
N LYS A 205 5.65 4.59 -22.60
CA LYS A 205 5.99 3.95 -23.88
C LYS A 205 4.77 3.55 -24.70
N TYR A 206 3.61 3.43 -24.05
CA TYR A 206 2.40 2.86 -24.64
C TYR A 206 1.48 3.93 -25.21
N GLU A 207 0.72 3.54 -26.25
CA GLU A 207 -0.30 4.39 -26.86
C GLU A 207 -1.35 4.84 -25.80
N GLY A 208 -1.77 6.09 -25.89
CA GLY A 208 -2.65 6.71 -24.89
C GLY A 208 -1.94 7.24 -23.63
N PHE A 209 -0.63 6.98 -23.47
CA PHE A 209 0.19 7.48 -22.35
C PHE A 209 1.41 8.28 -22.82
N GLY A 210 1.48 8.61 -24.10
CA GLY A 210 2.53 9.44 -24.69
C GLY A 210 3.51 8.70 -25.57
N GLY A 211 3.41 7.37 -25.69
CA GLY A 211 4.20 6.54 -26.57
C GLY A 211 3.40 5.95 -27.74
N GLU A 212 4.01 5.04 -28.47
CA GLU A 212 3.49 4.45 -29.72
C GLU A 212 3.34 2.92 -29.63
N LEU A 213 3.73 2.30 -28.53
CA LEU A 213 3.65 0.85 -28.37
C LEU A 213 2.24 0.40 -27.96
N ASP A 214 1.80 -0.73 -28.49
CA ASP A 214 0.60 -1.40 -27.99
C ASP A 214 0.78 -1.83 -26.53
N LEU A 215 -0.33 -1.90 -25.78
CA LEU A 215 -0.32 -2.40 -24.42
C LEU A 215 0.15 -3.87 -24.39
N PRO A 216 1.02 -4.23 -23.46
CA PRO A 216 1.57 -5.58 -23.38
C PRO A 216 0.52 -6.58 -22.91
N GLY A 217 0.63 -7.84 -23.35
CA GLY A 217 -0.31 -8.92 -23.05
C GLY A 217 0.15 -9.92 -21.98
N THR A 218 1.21 -9.62 -21.21
CA THR A 218 1.76 -10.60 -20.26
C THR A 218 1.25 -10.39 -18.81
N THR A 219 1.55 -11.33 -17.94
CA THR A 219 1.23 -11.27 -16.50
C THR A 219 2.34 -10.60 -15.67
N ALA A 220 3.42 -10.12 -16.29
CA ALA A 220 4.47 -9.38 -15.60
C ALA A 220 3.90 -8.15 -14.87
N ALA A 221 4.49 -7.77 -13.75
CA ALA A 221 3.94 -6.71 -12.90
C ALA A 221 3.83 -5.36 -13.62
N ALA A 222 4.86 -4.97 -14.40
CA ALA A 222 4.85 -3.74 -15.19
C ALA A 222 3.80 -3.76 -16.31
N ASP A 223 3.54 -4.92 -16.90
CA ASP A 223 2.54 -5.09 -17.95
C ASP A 223 1.13 -5.04 -17.37
N ARG A 224 0.89 -5.68 -16.21
CA ARG A 224 -0.37 -5.56 -15.48
C ARG A 224 -0.66 -4.13 -15.05
N PHE A 225 0.37 -3.39 -14.63
CA PHE A 225 0.25 -1.96 -14.33
C PHE A 225 -0.20 -1.18 -15.57
N GLY A 226 0.43 -1.41 -16.72
CA GLY A 226 0.05 -0.84 -17.99
C GLY A 226 -1.41 -1.13 -18.35
N ASN A 227 -1.82 -2.40 -18.25
CA ASN A 227 -3.17 -2.84 -18.59
C ASN A 227 -4.27 -2.34 -17.66
N CYS A 228 -3.97 -2.13 -16.38
CA CYS A 228 -4.92 -1.60 -15.40
C CYS A 228 -5.11 -0.08 -15.50
N SER A 229 -4.09 0.65 -15.96
CA SER A 229 -4.10 2.12 -16.01
C SER A 229 -5.09 2.73 -17.02
N PRO A 230 -5.34 2.16 -18.22
CA PRO A 230 -6.35 2.68 -19.16
C PRO A 230 -7.78 2.57 -18.64
N GLN A 231 -8.09 1.54 -17.87
CA GLN A 231 -9.45 1.29 -17.35
C GLN A 231 -9.92 2.43 -16.45
N LEU A 232 -9.00 3.13 -15.79
CA LEU A 232 -9.30 4.32 -14.99
C LEU A 232 -9.63 5.55 -15.85
N ARG A 233 -9.09 5.64 -17.08
CA ARG A 233 -9.40 6.72 -18.03
C ARG A 233 -10.77 6.55 -18.69
N CYS A 234 -11.15 5.32 -19.04
CA CYS A 234 -12.43 5.04 -19.70
C CYS A 234 -13.65 5.33 -18.82
N GLY A 235 -13.51 5.26 -17.49
CA GLY A 235 -14.60 5.58 -16.55
C GLY A 235 -14.98 7.06 -16.49
N ILE A 236 -14.08 7.96 -16.92
CA ILE A 236 -14.32 9.41 -16.90
C ILE A 236 -14.92 9.92 -18.21
N ALA A 237 -14.65 9.26 -19.34
CA ALA A 237 -15.09 9.72 -20.65
C ALA A 237 -16.56 9.41 -20.97
N LYS A 238 -17.26 8.60 -20.20
CA LYS A 238 -18.65 8.17 -20.47
C LYS A 238 -19.71 8.66 -19.50
N VAL A 239 -19.39 9.59 -18.62
CA VAL A 239 -20.40 10.20 -17.70
C VAL A 239 -20.82 11.60 -18.14
N GLY A 240 -20.45 12.01 -19.35
CA GLY A 240 -20.72 13.33 -19.90
C GLY A 240 -21.28 13.31 -21.33
N GLU A 241 -22.26 12.44 -21.65
CA GLU A 241 -23.20 12.59 -22.76
C GLU A 241 -24.59 12.19 -22.33
#